data_5682f8a59cbb2395ee61e160772fe63f
#
_entry.id   5682f8a59cbb2395ee61e160772fe63f
#
_cell.length_a   1.000
_cell.length_b   1.000
_cell.length_c   1.000
_cell.angle_alpha   90.00
_cell.angle_beta   90.00
_cell.angle_gamma   90.00
#
_symmetry.space_group_name_H-M   'P 1'
#
loop_
_entity.id
_entity.type
_entity.pdbx_description
1 polymer ?
#
loop_
_entity_poly.entity_id
_entity_poly.type
_entity_poly.pdbx_seq_one_letter_code
_entity_poly.pdbx_strand_id
1 'polypeptide(L)'
;EFQLTDQQLKASKEIVTHLAAGYDVLVYAACGAGKTELTMEPLKQALNAGKKVGIAISRRQVVLEIAQRMQRAFKTLKVVPVCQGFTEITEGDLIVCTMHQLYRYHQAFDLLVMDEVDAFPYKGNELLAAVARNSCKGRILYLTATPDSVMLKEVSEGRLKMVELFQRPHGHPLVLPLIKQLPVPLQLVSLLMIMRKQKKPMLIFVPTIDLAQRYGLLFSPLFHCAALTSKTIEKDQIISRLRKRELDFIFTTTILERGITIPGVDVVVLQSDHPVFDEASLIQIIGRVGRSRDCPSGMG
;
A
#
# COMPACT_ATOMS: atom_id res chain seq x y z
N GLU A 1 -7.09 11.11 17.28
CA GLU A 1 -8.07 11.70 16.33
C GLU A 1 -7.34 12.07 15.05
N PHE A 2 -7.78 11.50 13.92
CA PHE A 2 -7.27 11.90 12.61
C PHE A 2 -8.13 13.06 12.12
N GLN A 3 -7.52 14.25 11.99
CA GLN A 3 -8.19 15.33 11.27
C GLN A 3 -8.06 15.08 9.77
N LEU A 4 -9.18 14.79 9.13
CA LEU A 4 -9.26 14.73 7.67
C LEU A 4 -9.12 16.14 7.08
N THR A 5 -8.44 16.25 5.95
CA THR A 5 -8.48 17.48 5.15
C THR A 5 -9.88 17.65 4.53
N ASP A 6 -10.23 18.86 4.10
CA ASP A 6 -11.54 19.13 3.48
C ASP A 6 -11.82 18.22 2.29
N GLN A 7 -10.80 17.94 1.48
CA GLN A 7 -10.93 17.01 0.34
C GLN A 7 -11.15 15.57 0.80
N GLN A 8 -10.42 15.11 1.82
CA GLN A 8 -10.64 13.79 2.40
C GLN A 8 -12.04 13.68 3.02
N LEU A 9 -12.51 14.73 3.68
CA LEU A 9 -13.84 14.77 4.27
C LEU A 9 -14.94 14.71 3.18
N LYS A 10 -14.76 15.46 2.08
CA LYS A 10 -15.66 15.40 0.93
C LYS A 10 -15.70 14.01 0.32
N ALA A 11 -14.55 13.43 0.02
CA ALA A 11 -14.44 12.08 -0.54
C ALA A 11 -15.05 11.02 0.39
N SER A 12 -14.80 11.10 1.70
CA SER A 12 -15.38 10.17 2.67
C SER A 12 -16.92 10.26 2.74
N LYS A 13 -17.51 11.47 2.66
CA LYS A 13 -18.97 11.67 2.58
C LYS A 13 -19.54 11.09 1.29
N GLU A 14 -18.85 11.28 0.17
CA GLU A 14 -19.27 10.74 -1.13
C GLU A 14 -19.28 9.20 -1.12
N ILE A 15 -18.25 8.57 -0.54
CA ILE A 15 -18.21 7.12 -0.32
C ILE A 15 -19.45 6.65 0.45
N VAL A 16 -19.75 7.30 1.57
CA VAL A 16 -20.92 6.96 2.41
C VAL A 16 -22.22 7.08 1.62
N THR A 17 -22.38 8.16 0.83
CA THR A 17 -23.56 8.39 0.02
C THR A 17 -23.77 7.27 -1.02
N HIS A 18 -22.72 6.88 -1.72
CA HIS A 18 -22.79 5.80 -2.72
C HIS A 18 -23.09 4.44 -2.09
N LEU A 19 -22.42 4.10 -0.97
CA LEU A 19 -22.68 2.86 -0.24
C LEU A 19 -24.12 2.80 0.28
N ALA A 20 -24.65 3.91 0.81
CA ALA A 20 -26.04 4.01 1.28
C ALA A 20 -27.05 3.89 0.12
N ALA A 21 -26.70 4.39 -1.06
CA ALA A 21 -27.50 4.23 -2.27
C ALA A 21 -27.45 2.82 -2.87
N GLY A 22 -26.69 1.91 -2.27
CA GLY A 22 -26.60 0.51 -2.69
C GLY A 22 -25.60 0.23 -3.81
N TYR A 23 -24.57 1.04 -3.98
CA TYR A 23 -23.50 0.82 -4.95
C TYR A 23 -22.23 0.34 -4.27
N ASP A 24 -21.48 -0.51 -4.96
CA ASP A 24 -20.08 -0.73 -4.66
C ASP A 24 -19.28 0.51 -5.07
N VAL A 25 -18.18 0.78 -4.35
CA VAL A 25 -17.41 2.01 -4.54
C VAL A 25 -15.94 1.71 -4.81
N LEU A 26 -15.37 2.36 -5.81
CA LEU A 26 -13.96 2.38 -6.12
C LEU A 26 -13.35 3.70 -5.65
N VAL A 27 -12.42 3.66 -4.72
CA VAL A 27 -11.59 4.81 -4.35
C VAL A 27 -10.32 4.77 -5.16
N TYR A 28 -10.24 5.64 -6.15
CA TYR A 28 -9.03 5.88 -6.93
C TYR A 28 -8.25 7.01 -6.27
N ALA A 29 -7.23 6.65 -5.50
CA ALA A 29 -6.51 7.62 -4.70
C ALA A 29 -5.00 7.45 -4.81
N ALA A 30 -4.29 8.58 -4.93
CA ALA A 30 -2.84 8.62 -5.01
C ALA A 30 -2.17 7.90 -3.83
N CYS A 31 -0.92 7.45 -4.06
CA CYS A 31 -0.10 6.89 -2.99
C CYS A 31 0.13 7.94 -1.89
N GLY A 32 -0.23 7.60 -0.65
CA GLY A 32 -0.12 8.51 0.50
C GLY A 32 -1.24 9.54 0.63
N ALA A 33 -2.32 9.45 -0.15
CA ALA A 33 -3.50 10.33 -0.02
C ALA A 33 -4.34 10.05 1.24
N GLY A 34 -4.04 8.98 1.99
CA GLY A 34 -4.78 8.64 3.20
C GLY A 34 -5.98 7.74 2.95
N LYS A 35 -5.83 6.73 2.09
CA LYS A 35 -6.91 5.76 1.77
C LYS A 35 -7.53 5.14 3.02
N THR A 36 -6.72 4.75 3.99
CA THR A 36 -7.22 4.15 5.24
C THR A 36 -8.05 5.16 6.05
N GLU A 37 -7.65 6.43 6.05
CA GLU A 37 -8.38 7.50 6.73
C GLU A 37 -9.77 7.73 6.12
N LEU A 38 -9.90 7.63 4.79
CA LEU A 38 -11.17 7.74 4.07
C LEU A 38 -12.18 6.65 4.46
N THR A 39 -11.68 5.47 4.85
CA THR A 39 -12.55 4.36 5.22
C THR A 39 -13.12 4.47 6.63
N MET A 40 -12.59 5.35 7.49
CA MET A 40 -12.98 5.40 8.91
C MET A 40 -14.46 5.76 9.10
N GLU A 41 -14.99 6.72 8.32
CA GLU A 41 -16.40 7.11 8.45
C GLU A 41 -17.36 6.03 7.93
N PRO A 42 -17.19 5.45 6.73
CA PRO A 42 -17.97 4.30 6.29
C PRO A 42 -17.94 3.11 7.28
N LEU A 43 -16.75 2.78 7.82
CA LEU A 43 -16.59 1.74 8.82
C LEU A 43 -17.39 2.06 10.09
N LYS A 44 -17.26 3.28 10.62
CA LYS A 44 -17.96 3.73 11.82
C LYS A 44 -19.48 3.66 11.64
N GLN A 45 -20.00 4.11 10.50
CA GLN A 45 -21.44 4.04 10.24
C GLN A 45 -21.95 2.61 10.15
N ALA A 46 -21.22 1.73 9.45
CA ALA A 46 -21.59 0.33 9.36
C ALA A 46 -21.57 -0.36 10.74
N LEU A 47 -20.49 -0.16 11.51
CA LEU A 47 -20.33 -0.76 12.85
C LEU A 47 -21.37 -0.22 13.85
N ASN A 48 -21.67 1.08 13.82
CA ASN A 48 -22.73 1.67 14.67
C ASN A 48 -24.13 1.14 14.32
N ALA A 49 -24.34 0.74 13.07
CA ALA A 49 -25.58 0.09 12.62
C ALA A 49 -25.60 -1.44 12.94
N GLY A 50 -24.64 -1.96 13.72
CA GLY A 50 -24.56 -3.37 14.07
C GLY A 50 -24.16 -4.29 12.91
N LYS A 51 -23.63 -3.73 11.83
CA LYS A 51 -23.24 -4.48 10.64
C LYS A 51 -21.88 -5.14 10.82
N LYS A 52 -21.69 -6.33 10.23
CA LYS A 52 -20.42 -7.04 10.22
C LYS A 52 -19.53 -6.50 9.12
N VAL A 53 -18.31 -6.10 9.48
CA VAL A 53 -17.38 -5.42 8.59
C VAL A 53 -16.11 -6.25 8.40
N GLY A 54 -15.64 -6.32 7.14
CA GLY A 54 -14.35 -6.92 6.77
C GLY A 54 -13.40 -5.90 6.15
N ILE A 55 -12.11 -6.03 6.44
CA ILE A 55 -11.02 -5.33 5.74
C ILE A 55 -10.06 -6.40 5.23
N ALA A 56 -9.93 -6.52 3.91
CA ALA A 56 -9.03 -7.47 3.27
C ALA A 56 -7.83 -6.75 2.64
N ILE A 57 -6.64 -7.23 2.98
CA ILE A 57 -5.36 -6.60 2.63
C ILE A 57 -4.44 -7.68 2.04
N SER A 58 -3.49 -7.28 1.18
CA SER A 58 -2.59 -8.23 0.52
C SER A 58 -1.54 -8.84 1.47
N ARG A 59 -1.08 -8.12 2.50
CA ARG A 59 0.08 -8.48 3.32
C ARG A 59 -0.22 -8.69 4.79
N ARG A 60 0.29 -9.80 5.35
CA ARG A 60 0.14 -10.18 6.77
C ARG A 60 0.55 -9.08 7.76
N GLN A 61 1.71 -8.45 7.55
CA GLN A 61 2.20 -7.40 8.46
C GLN A 61 1.28 -6.20 8.51
N VAL A 62 0.73 -5.80 7.35
CA VAL A 62 -0.23 -4.70 7.26
C VAL A 62 -1.56 -5.07 7.93
N VAL A 63 -2.00 -6.34 7.83
CA VAL A 63 -3.18 -6.83 8.55
C VAL A 63 -3.03 -6.62 10.06
N LEU A 64 -1.89 -6.99 10.63
CA LEU A 64 -1.65 -6.85 12.09
C LEU A 64 -1.59 -5.37 12.50
N GLU A 65 -0.93 -4.52 11.71
CA GLU A 65 -0.84 -3.08 11.96
C GLU A 65 -2.23 -2.41 11.90
N ILE A 66 -3.00 -2.69 10.85
CA ILE A 66 -4.36 -2.14 10.69
C ILE A 66 -5.29 -2.67 11.77
N ALA A 67 -5.22 -3.96 12.13
CA ALA A 67 -6.04 -4.51 13.21
C ALA A 67 -5.77 -3.81 14.56
N GLN A 68 -4.51 -3.57 14.91
CA GLN A 68 -4.15 -2.81 16.12
C GLN A 68 -4.65 -1.37 16.05
N ARG A 69 -4.55 -0.72 14.90
CA ARG A 69 -5.03 0.64 14.67
C ARG A 69 -6.55 0.71 14.81
N MET A 70 -7.27 -0.23 14.22
CA MET A 70 -8.73 -0.32 14.34
C MET A 70 -9.17 -0.61 15.77
N GLN A 71 -8.48 -1.51 16.50
CA GLN A 71 -8.78 -1.79 17.91
C GLN A 71 -8.60 -0.54 18.80
N ARG A 72 -7.60 0.31 18.51
CA ARG A 72 -7.42 1.58 19.22
C ARG A 72 -8.52 2.60 18.90
N ALA A 73 -9.00 2.62 17.66
CA ALA A 73 -10.07 3.50 17.21
C ALA A 73 -11.45 3.05 17.73
N PHE A 74 -11.71 1.75 17.74
CA PHE A 74 -12.97 1.12 18.15
C PHE A 74 -12.79 0.28 19.41
N LYS A 75 -12.58 0.94 20.55
CA LYS A 75 -12.20 0.30 21.82
C LYS A 75 -13.22 -0.72 22.36
N THR A 76 -14.50 -0.52 22.08
CA THR A 76 -15.61 -1.36 22.56
C THR A 76 -15.93 -2.55 21.64
N LEU A 77 -15.37 -2.56 20.41
CA LEU A 77 -15.61 -3.60 19.43
C LEU A 77 -14.52 -4.66 19.45
N LYS A 78 -14.90 -5.89 19.10
CA LYS A 78 -13.97 -7.00 18.91
C LYS A 78 -13.38 -6.93 17.51
N VAL A 79 -12.12 -6.45 17.39
CA VAL A 79 -11.35 -6.45 16.15
C VAL A 79 -10.48 -7.68 16.08
N VAL A 80 -10.62 -8.47 15.02
CA VAL A 80 -9.94 -9.77 14.89
C VAL A 80 -9.04 -9.77 13.65
N PRO A 81 -7.71 -9.92 13.80
CA PRO A 81 -6.83 -10.19 12.68
C PRO A 81 -6.92 -11.65 12.24
N VAL A 82 -7.07 -11.90 10.92
CA VAL A 82 -7.10 -13.25 10.36
C VAL A 82 -6.07 -13.37 9.23
N CYS A 83 -4.94 -13.97 9.57
CA CYS A 83 -3.81 -14.18 8.66
C CYS A 83 -2.96 -15.36 9.14
N GLN A 84 -1.91 -15.72 8.41
CA GLN A 84 -1.02 -16.82 8.83
C GLN A 84 -0.53 -16.63 10.28
N GLY A 85 -0.74 -17.66 11.13
CA GLY A 85 -0.45 -17.63 12.56
C GLY A 85 -1.52 -16.97 13.43
N PHE A 86 -2.63 -16.49 12.85
CA PHE A 86 -3.78 -15.89 13.51
C PHE A 86 -5.06 -16.40 12.83
N THR A 87 -5.39 -17.67 12.99
CA THR A 87 -6.51 -18.33 12.33
C THR A 87 -7.43 -19.10 13.29
N GLU A 88 -7.14 -19.07 14.59
CA GLU A 88 -7.95 -19.75 15.61
C GLU A 88 -9.23 -18.98 15.91
N ILE A 89 -9.14 -17.65 15.99
CA ILE A 89 -10.29 -16.76 16.18
C ILE A 89 -10.61 -16.08 14.86
N THR A 90 -11.80 -16.35 14.33
CA THR A 90 -12.25 -15.83 13.03
C THR A 90 -13.55 -15.01 13.11
N GLU A 91 -14.11 -14.85 14.34
CA GLU A 91 -15.35 -14.13 14.58
C GLU A 91 -15.15 -12.88 15.43
N GLY A 92 -15.69 -11.77 14.97
CA GLY A 92 -15.66 -10.47 15.62
C GLY A 92 -16.57 -9.47 14.93
N ASP A 93 -16.64 -8.26 15.45
CA ASP A 93 -17.41 -7.15 14.86
C ASP A 93 -16.73 -6.61 13.61
N LEU A 94 -15.39 -6.52 13.66
CA LEU A 94 -14.52 -6.10 12.57
C LEU A 94 -13.43 -7.15 12.34
N ILE A 95 -13.42 -7.71 11.13
CA ILE A 95 -12.40 -8.67 10.71
C ILE A 95 -11.38 -7.96 9.83
N VAL A 96 -10.10 -8.06 10.18
CA VAL A 96 -8.99 -7.59 9.32
C VAL A 96 -8.22 -8.80 8.84
N CYS A 97 -8.26 -9.11 7.56
CA CYS A 97 -7.69 -10.37 7.07
C CYS A 97 -6.80 -10.18 5.84
N THR A 98 -5.98 -11.20 5.55
CA THR A 98 -5.38 -11.27 4.22
C THR A 98 -6.43 -11.71 3.20
N MET A 99 -6.31 -11.23 1.96
CA MET A 99 -7.28 -11.51 0.89
C MET A 99 -7.56 -13.01 0.71
N HIS A 100 -6.52 -13.84 0.83
CA HIS A 100 -6.68 -15.30 0.77
C HIS A 100 -7.58 -15.86 1.90
N GLN A 101 -7.65 -15.22 3.06
CA GLN A 101 -8.47 -15.72 4.17
C GLN A 101 -9.98 -15.44 3.97
N LEU A 102 -10.35 -14.67 2.94
CA LEU A 102 -11.76 -14.43 2.59
C LEU A 102 -12.52 -15.72 2.26
N TYR A 103 -11.84 -16.80 1.83
CA TYR A 103 -12.47 -18.09 1.56
C TYR A 103 -13.17 -18.69 2.80
N ARG A 104 -12.80 -18.25 4.01
CA ARG A 104 -13.42 -18.68 5.27
C ARG A 104 -14.80 -18.09 5.53
N TYR A 105 -15.16 -17.07 4.75
CA TYR A 105 -16.37 -16.29 4.94
C TYR A 105 -17.32 -16.48 3.77
N HIS A 106 -18.56 -16.82 4.07
CA HIS A 106 -19.62 -16.91 3.08
C HIS A 106 -20.74 -15.95 3.47
N GLN A 107 -21.06 -14.98 2.61
CA GLN A 107 -22.11 -13.96 2.84
C GLN A 107 -22.02 -13.33 4.25
N ALA A 108 -20.80 -13.17 4.76
CA ALA A 108 -20.58 -12.78 6.16
C ALA A 108 -20.56 -11.28 6.36
N PHE A 109 -20.05 -10.52 5.40
CA PHE A 109 -19.82 -9.09 5.55
C PHE A 109 -20.95 -8.27 4.96
N ASP A 110 -21.42 -7.25 5.72
CA ASP A 110 -22.33 -6.22 5.24
C ASP A 110 -21.56 -5.08 4.53
N LEU A 111 -20.30 -4.87 4.93
CA LEU A 111 -19.34 -4.00 4.25
C LEU A 111 -17.98 -4.70 4.21
N LEU A 112 -17.42 -4.84 3.02
CA LEU A 112 -16.07 -5.36 2.81
C LEU A 112 -15.19 -4.28 2.19
N VAL A 113 -14.11 -3.91 2.87
CA VAL A 113 -13.07 -3.02 2.33
C VAL A 113 -11.96 -3.87 1.75
N MET A 114 -11.65 -3.68 0.47
CA MET A 114 -10.57 -4.36 -0.25
C MET A 114 -9.45 -3.37 -0.51
N ASP A 115 -8.32 -3.47 0.18
CA ASP A 115 -7.20 -2.54 0.02
C ASP A 115 -6.11 -3.11 -0.91
N GLU A 116 -5.52 -2.24 -1.70
CA GLU A 116 -4.47 -2.57 -2.70
C GLU A 116 -4.92 -3.65 -3.70
N VAL A 117 -6.12 -3.50 -4.28
CA VAL A 117 -6.66 -4.46 -5.27
C VAL A 117 -5.88 -4.50 -6.59
N ASP A 118 -5.01 -3.52 -6.83
CA ASP A 118 -4.06 -3.43 -7.93
C ASP A 118 -2.77 -4.23 -7.70
N ALA A 119 -2.66 -4.94 -6.56
CA ALA A 119 -1.49 -5.74 -6.19
C ALA A 119 -1.76 -7.25 -6.27
N PHE A 120 -0.65 -8.02 -6.38
CA PHE A 120 -0.71 -9.44 -6.06
C PHE A 120 -1.14 -9.63 -4.59
N PRO A 121 -2.03 -10.58 -4.29
CA PRO A 121 -2.53 -11.66 -5.13
C PRO A 121 -3.84 -11.36 -5.88
N TYR A 122 -4.45 -10.19 -5.70
CA TYR A 122 -5.79 -9.89 -6.23
C TYR A 122 -5.77 -9.52 -7.71
N LYS A 123 -4.81 -8.71 -8.16
CA LYS A 123 -4.70 -8.23 -9.54
C LYS A 123 -4.71 -9.40 -10.54
N GLY A 124 -5.70 -9.42 -11.43
CA GLY A 124 -5.84 -10.45 -12.46
C GLY A 124 -6.25 -11.84 -11.95
N ASN A 125 -6.67 -11.95 -10.69
CA ASN A 125 -7.08 -13.22 -10.08
C ASN A 125 -8.62 -13.29 -9.96
N GLU A 126 -9.26 -13.85 -10.98
CA GLU A 126 -10.73 -14.01 -11.04
C GLU A 126 -11.28 -14.86 -9.89
N LEU A 127 -10.55 -15.91 -9.48
CA LEU A 127 -10.96 -16.75 -8.37
C LEU A 127 -11.02 -15.93 -7.06
N LEU A 128 -10.00 -15.13 -6.80
CA LEU A 128 -9.96 -14.31 -5.59
C LEU A 128 -11.00 -13.19 -5.63
N ALA A 129 -11.29 -12.64 -6.80
CA ALA A 129 -12.39 -11.70 -7.00
C ALA A 129 -13.75 -12.34 -6.71
N ALA A 130 -13.98 -13.57 -7.20
CA ALA A 130 -15.19 -14.34 -6.90
C ALA A 130 -15.32 -14.64 -5.40
N VAL A 131 -14.22 -15.06 -4.73
CA VAL A 131 -14.19 -15.31 -3.29
C VAL A 131 -14.54 -14.04 -2.51
N ALA A 132 -13.98 -12.88 -2.88
CA ALA A 132 -14.29 -11.60 -2.24
C ALA A 132 -15.77 -11.24 -2.38
N ARG A 133 -16.35 -11.36 -3.56
CA ARG A 133 -17.79 -11.13 -3.81
C ARG A 133 -18.67 -12.12 -3.01
N ASN A 134 -18.29 -13.39 -2.96
CA ASN A 134 -19.04 -14.40 -2.21
C ASN A 134 -18.96 -14.23 -0.70
N SER A 135 -17.90 -13.61 -0.18
CA SER A 135 -17.75 -13.33 1.26
C SER A 135 -18.61 -12.16 1.75
N CYS A 136 -19.05 -11.29 0.83
CA CYS A 136 -19.82 -10.09 1.12
C CYS A 136 -21.28 -10.21 0.63
N LYS A 137 -22.22 -10.04 1.55
CA LYS A 137 -23.67 -9.95 1.25
C LYS A 137 -24.13 -8.51 1.02
N GLY A 138 -23.32 -7.55 1.46
CA GLY A 138 -23.63 -6.12 1.37
C GLY A 138 -22.87 -5.42 0.24
N ARG A 139 -22.03 -4.45 0.58
CA ARG A 139 -21.28 -3.62 -0.40
C ARG A 139 -19.78 -3.76 -0.24
N ILE A 140 -19.09 -3.62 -1.36
CA ILE A 140 -17.63 -3.66 -1.40
C ILE A 140 -17.08 -2.27 -1.68
N LEU A 141 -16.08 -1.88 -0.89
CA LEU A 141 -15.31 -0.66 -1.05
C LEU A 141 -13.89 -1.03 -1.50
N TYR A 142 -13.58 -0.79 -2.75
CA TYR A 142 -12.26 -1.05 -3.34
C TYR A 142 -11.35 0.16 -3.20
N LEU A 143 -10.12 -0.05 -2.75
CA LEU A 143 -9.10 1.01 -2.64
C LEU A 143 -7.92 0.66 -3.56
N THR A 144 -7.56 1.59 -4.44
CA THR A 144 -6.42 1.42 -5.35
C THR A 144 -5.76 2.75 -5.71
N ALA A 145 -4.50 2.69 -6.10
CA ALA A 145 -3.80 3.81 -6.74
C ALA A 145 -3.74 3.67 -8.27
N THR A 146 -4.07 2.49 -8.80
CA THR A 146 -3.99 2.16 -10.22
C THR A 146 -5.12 1.19 -10.58
N PRO A 147 -6.35 1.70 -10.83
CA PRO A 147 -7.48 0.87 -11.22
C PRO A 147 -7.19 0.16 -12.55
N ASP A 148 -7.61 -1.09 -12.65
CA ASP A 148 -7.49 -1.85 -13.89
C ASP A 148 -8.63 -1.53 -14.89
N SER A 149 -8.48 -2.04 -16.12
CA SER A 149 -9.45 -1.82 -17.19
C SER A 149 -10.83 -2.42 -16.89
N VAL A 150 -10.89 -3.49 -16.10
CA VAL A 150 -12.16 -4.14 -15.71
C VAL A 150 -12.93 -3.23 -14.76
N MET A 151 -12.28 -2.69 -13.74
CA MET A 151 -12.88 -1.75 -12.80
C MET A 151 -13.34 -0.46 -13.50
N LEU A 152 -12.51 0.09 -14.39
CA LEU A 152 -12.87 1.29 -15.15
C LEU A 152 -14.06 1.04 -16.07
N LYS A 153 -14.18 -0.15 -16.66
CA LYS A 153 -15.36 -0.55 -17.43
C LYS A 153 -16.61 -0.63 -16.55
N GLU A 154 -16.53 -1.25 -15.37
CA GLU A 154 -17.65 -1.30 -14.41
C GLU A 154 -18.11 0.11 -13.98
N VAL A 155 -17.15 1.05 -13.82
CA VAL A 155 -17.45 2.46 -13.55
C VAL A 155 -18.19 3.10 -14.73
N SER A 156 -17.70 2.91 -15.97
CA SER A 156 -18.35 3.48 -17.17
C SER A 156 -19.76 2.93 -17.41
N GLU A 157 -20.03 1.71 -17.00
CA GLU A 157 -21.33 1.04 -17.07
C GLU A 157 -22.24 1.38 -15.87
N GLY A 158 -21.78 2.17 -14.92
CA GLY A 158 -22.54 2.62 -13.74
C GLY A 158 -22.75 1.57 -12.64
N ARG A 159 -22.14 0.39 -12.76
CA ARG A 159 -22.20 -0.70 -11.77
C ARG A 159 -21.31 -0.42 -10.55
N LEU A 160 -20.22 0.30 -10.75
CA LEU A 160 -19.26 0.70 -9.73
C LEU A 160 -19.21 2.24 -9.68
N LYS A 161 -19.29 2.85 -8.49
CA LYS A 161 -19.14 4.30 -8.33
C LYS A 161 -17.71 4.63 -8.01
N MET A 162 -17.14 5.66 -8.66
CA MET A 162 -15.75 6.05 -8.44
C MET A 162 -15.67 7.34 -7.65
N VAL A 163 -14.81 7.35 -6.63
CA VAL A 163 -14.43 8.52 -5.84
C VAL A 163 -12.94 8.74 -5.99
N GLU A 164 -12.54 9.95 -6.38
CA GLU A 164 -11.15 10.28 -6.67
C GLU A 164 -10.52 11.14 -5.58
N LEU A 165 -9.26 10.83 -5.22
CA LEU A 165 -8.48 11.64 -4.30
C LEU A 165 -6.99 11.63 -4.69
N PHE A 166 -6.52 12.63 -5.42
CA PHE A 166 -5.13 12.70 -5.87
C PHE A 166 -4.25 13.60 -4.99
N GLN A 167 -4.84 14.42 -4.13
CA GLN A 167 -4.08 15.29 -3.24
C GLN A 167 -3.67 14.57 -1.95
N ARG A 168 -2.40 14.69 -1.58
CA ARG A 168 -1.89 14.22 -0.29
C ARG A 168 -2.32 15.17 0.85
N PRO A 169 -2.45 14.68 2.10
CA PRO A 169 -2.92 15.50 3.24
C PRO A 169 -2.09 16.77 3.51
N HIS A 170 -0.83 16.78 3.13
CA HIS A 170 0.06 17.95 3.27
C HIS A 170 0.02 18.92 2.09
N GLY A 171 -0.81 18.66 1.06
CA GLY A 171 -1.02 19.56 -0.09
C GLY A 171 0.10 19.57 -1.16
N HIS A 172 1.24 18.96 -0.89
CA HIS A 172 2.34 18.93 -1.87
C HIS A 172 2.05 17.91 -2.99
N PRO A 173 2.41 18.23 -4.25
CA PRO A 173 2.22 17.32 -5.38
C PRO A 173 3.08 16.06 -5.24
N LEU A 174 2.72 15.02 -5.99
CA LEU A 174 3.57 13.85 -6.14
C LEU A 174 4.91 14.23 -6.76
N VAL A 175 5.99 13.60 -6.29
CA VAL A 175 7.31 13.80 -6.86
C VAL A 175 7.32 13.23 -8.28
N LEU A 176 7.75 14.03 -9.24
CA LEU A 176 7.98 13.58 -10.62
C LEU A 176 9.36 12.91 -10.70
N PRO A 177 9.45 11.69 -11.25
CA PRO A 177 10.72 11.01 -11.38
C PRO A 177 11.62 11.67 -12.44
N LEU A 178 12.93 11.71 -12.15
CA LEU A 178 13.93 12.08 -13.14
C LEU A 178 14.38 10.84 -13.91
N ILE A 179 13.94 10.72 -15.16
CA ILE A 179 14.26 9.57 -16.01
C ILE A 179 15.58 9.83 -16.75
N LYS A 180 16.53 8.87 -16.65
CA LYS A 180 17.79 8.89 -17.38
C LYS A 180 17.97 7.58 -18.15
N GLN A 181 18.15 7.68 -19.46
CA GLN A 181 18.48 6.52 -20.29
C GLN A 181 20.00 6.35 -20.33
N LEU A 182 20.49 5.37 -19.58
CA LEU A 182 21.92 5.09 -19.46
C LEU A 182 22.17 3.58 -19.57
N PRO A 183 23.27 3.14 -20.26
CA PRO A 183 23.70 1.75 -20.19
C PRO A 183 24.05 1.36 -18.74
N VAL A 184 23.91 0.08 -18.41
CA VAL A 184 24.05 -0.43 -17.03
C VAL A 184 25.33 0.04 -16.33
N PRO A 185 26.56 0.03 -16.96
CA PRO A 185 27.74 0.52 -16.28
C PRO A 185 27.64 2.00 -15.88
N LEU A 186 27.05 2.84 -16.75
CA LEU A 186 26.87 4.26 -16.46
C LEU A 186 25.75 4.51 -15.43
N GLN A 187 24.76 3.61 -15.33
CA GLN A 187 23.78 3.65 -14.23
C GLN A 187 24.48 3.48 -12.88
N LEU A 188 25.44 2.55 -12.75
CA LEU A 188 26.19 2.34 -11.51
C LEU A 188 27.10 3.52 -11.16
N VAL A 189 27.74 4.14 -12.16
CA VAL A 189 28.53 5.37 -11.93
C VAL A 189 27.62 6.51 -11.48
N SER A 190 26.47 6.69 -12.11
CA SER A 190 25.47 7.70 -11.70
C SER A 190 24.97 7.44 -10.29
N LEU A 191 24.66 6.17 -9.96
CA LEU A 191 24.24 5.76 -8.62
C LEU A 191 25.31 6.10 -7.58
N LEU A 192 26.58 5.77 -7.84
CA LEU A 192 27.71 6.10 -6.95
C LEU A 192 27.80 7.60 -6.68
N MET A 193 27.63 8.44 -7.71
CA MET A 193 27.62 9.89 -7.55
C MET A 193 26.44 10.37 -6.70
N ILE A 194 25.27 9.78 -6.88
CA ILE A 194 24.07 10.07 -6.09
C ILE A 194 24.31 9.67 -4.63
N MET A 195 24.75 8.44 -4.36
CA MET A 195 25.00 7.92 -3.00
C MET A 195 26.00 8.79 -2.23
N ARG A 196 27.06 9.29 -2.88
CA ARG A 196 28.06 10.18 -2.26
C ARG A 196 27.51 11.54 -1.82
N LYS A 197 26.48 12.05 -2.50
CA LYS A 197 25.87 13.35 -2.21
C LYS A 197 24.65 13.23 -1.29
N GLN A 198 24.16 12.02 -1.12
CA GLN A 198 22.89 11.77 -0.44
C GLN A 198 23.02 11.93 1.08
N LYS A 199 22.04 12.64 1.68
CA LYS A 199 21.94 12.84 3.14
C LYS A 199 20.72 12.17 3.75
N LYS A 200 19.77 11.74 2.92
CA LYS A 200 18.55 11.07 3.34
C LYS A 200 18.69 9.55 3.14
N PRO A 201 17.93 8.72 3.87
CA PRO A 201 17.90 7.29 3.56
C PRO A 201 17.36 7.10 2.14
N MET A 202 17.86 6.07 1.47
CA MET A 202 17.45 5.81 0.09
C MET A 202 17.15 4.33 -0.12
N LEU A 203 16.07 4.06 -0.83
CA LEU A 203 15.75 2.74 -1.37
C LEU A 203 16.20 2.68 -2.83
N ILE A 204 17.01 1.69 -3.15
CA ILE A 204 17.52 1.44 -4.50
C ILE A 204 16.85 0.17 -5.01
N PHE A 205 15.89 0.35 -5.90
CA PHE A 205 15.15 -0.76 -6.49
C PHE A 205 15.90 -1.34 -7.68
N VAL A 206 15.99 -2.67 -7.71
CA VAL A 206 16.61 -3.44 -8.78
C VAL A 206 15.70 -4.60 -9.20
N PRO A 207 15.78 -5.09 -10.46
CA PRO A 207 14.79 -6.04 -10.97
C PRO A 207 14.89 -7.43 -10.35
N THR A 208 16.06 -7.85 -9.86
CA THR A 208 16.25 -9.23 -9.37
C THR A 208 16.86 -9.29 -7.98
N ILE A 209 16.57 -10.39 -7.27
CA ILE A 209 17.15 -10.69 -5.95
C ILE A 209 18.67 -10.75 -6.00
N ASP A 210 19.20 -11.37 -7.05
CA ASP A 210 20.64 -11.52 -7.24
C ASP A 210 21.33 -10.16 -7.41
N LEU A 211 20.76 -9.25 -8.20
CA LEU A 211 21.27 -7.87 -8.32
C LEU A 211 21.22 -7.12 -7.00
N ALA A 212 20.15 -7.25 -6.22
CA ALA A 212 20.05 -6.61 -4.92
C ALA A 212 21.18 -7.07 -3.98
N GLN A 213 21.43 -8.37 -3.93
CA GLN A 213 22.50 -8.96 -3.12
C GLN A 213 23.89 -8.55 -3.61
N ARG A 214 24.17 -8.65 -4.92
CA ARG A 214 25.45 -8.25 -5.53
C ARG A 214 25.77 -6.78 -5.31
N TYR A 215 24.79 -5.89 -5.52
CA TYR A 215 25.01 -4.46 -5.32
C TYR A 215 25.13 -4.11 -3.83
N GLY A 216 24.35 -4.75 -2.96
CA GLY A 216 24.55 -4.62 -1.52
C GLY A 216 25.96 -4.97 -1.07
N LEU A 217 26.53 -6.07 -1.57
CA LEU A 217 27.91 -6.46 -1.31
C LEU A 217 28.93 -5.53 -1.97
N LEU A 218 28.71 -5.12 -3.22
CA LEU A 218 29.62 -4.25 -3.96
C LEU A 218 29.79 -2.87 -3.29
N PHE A 219 28.71 -2.32 -2.77
CA PHE A 219 28.70 -0.97 -2.18
C PHE A 219 28.96 -0.97 -0.67
N SER A 220 28.86 -2.11 0.03
CA SER A 220 29.06 -2.20 1.49
C SER A 220 30.44 -1.74 2.00
N PRO A 221 31.56 -1.84 1.24
CA PRO A 221 32.83 -1.31 1.70
C PRO A 221 32.91 0.22 1.74
N LEU A 222 32.01 0.90 1.00
CA LEU A 222 32.02 2.35 0.83
C LEU A 222 30.85 3.06 1.57
N PHE A 223 29.77 2.34 1.86
CA PHE A 223 28.54 2.91 2.40
C PHE A 223 27.87 1.98 3.42
N HIS A 224 27.15 2.54 4.37
CA HIS A 224 26.28 1.78 5.26
C HIS A 224 25.03 1.30 4.50
N CYS A 225 25.14 0.17 3.83
CA CYS A 225 24.07 -0.37 3.02
C CYS A 225 23.80 -1.86 3.31
N ALA A 226 22.59 -2.30 2.94
CA ALA A 226 22.18 -3.68 3.04
C ALA A 226 21.31 -4.08 1.84
N ALA A 227 21.21 -5.38 1.57
CA ALA A 227 20.23 -5.93 0.63
C ALA A 227 19.01 -6.44 1.42
N LEU A 228 17.81 -6.08 0.95
CA LEU A 228 16.54 -6.57 1.49
C LEU A 228 15.69 -7.16 0.36
N THR A 229 15.44 -8.46 0.44
CA THR A 229 14.72 -9.22 -0.59
C THR A 229 13.66 -10.13 0.03
N SER A 230 12.90 -10.85 -0.78
CA SER A 230 11.95 -11.85 -0.29
C SER A 230 12.63 -12.97 0.53
N LYS A 231 13.91 -13.27 0.25
CA LYS A 231 14.71 -14.28 0.95
C LYS A 231 15.33 -13.79 2.26
N THR A 232 15.29 -12.49 2.54
CA THR A 232 15.85 -11.94 3.78
C THR A 232 14.98 -12.34 4.98
N ILE A 233 15.60 -12.93 6.01
CA ILE A 233 14.91 -13.40 7.22
C ILE A 233 14.56 -12.23 8.14
N GLU A 234 15.51 -11.33 8.38
CA GLU A 234 15.40 -10.25 9.36
C GLU A 234 14.99 -8.90 8.73
N LYS A 235 13.89 -8.91 7.92
CA LYS A 235 13.44 -7.72 7.19
C LYS A 235 13.16 -6.53 8.10
N ASP A 236 12.49 -6.78 9.22
CA ASP A 236 12.07 -5.73 10.15
C ASP A 236 13.26 -5.08 10.86
N GLN A 237 14.33 -5.84 11.13
CA GLN A 237 15.58 -5.30 11.69
C GLN A 237 16.29 -4.38 10.70
N ILE A 238 16.40 -4.77 9.43
CA ILE A 238 17.03 -3.94 8.38
C ILE A 238 16.24 -2.64 8.20
N ILE A 239 14.92 -2.71 8.18
CA ILE A 239 14.06 -1.52 8.08
C ILE A 239 14.21 -0.62 9.31
N SER A 240 14.26 -1.21 10.50
CA SER A 240 14.50 -0.47 11.75
C SER A 240 15.85 0.25 11.74
N ARG A 241 16.90 -0.41 11.28
CA ARG A 241 18.25 0.18 11.13
C ARG A 241 18.24 1.35 10.15
N LEU A 242 17.53 1.26 9.01
CA LEU A 242 17.39 2.38 8.08
C LEU A 242 16.62 3.55 8.72
N ARG A 243 15.55 3.28 9.48
CA ARG A 243 14.80 4.31 10.22
C ARG A 243 15.65 5.01 11.28
N LYS A 244 16.54 4.28 11.95
CA LYS A 244 17.48 4.80 12.96
C LYS A 244 18.74 5.46 12.37
N ARG A 245 18.87 5.50 11.03
CA ARG A 245 20.04 6.01 10.33
C ARG A 245 21.35 5.23 10.63
N GLU A 246 21.22 3.97 10.99
CA GLU A 246 22.34 3.01 11.07
C GLU A 246 22.70 2.45 9.67
N LEU A 247 21.76 2.53 8.74
CA LEU A 247 21.93 2.29 7.33
C LEU A 247 21.49 3.52 6.55
N ASP A 248 22.19 3.84 5.48
CA ASP A 248 21.87 4.93 4.56
C ASP A 248 21.11 4.43 3.33
N PHE A 249 21.42 3.20 2.89
CA PHE A 249 20.92 2.64 1.64
C PHE A 249 20.42 1.20 1.80
N ILE A 250 19.29 0.89 1.15
CA ILE A 250 18.80 -0.48 1.00
C ILE A 250 18.65 -0.80 -0.48
N PHE A 251 19.36 -1.83 -0.96
CA PHE A 251 19.12 -2.44 -2.27
C PHE A 251 17.98 -3.43 -2.14
N THR A 252 16.94 -3.28 -2.95
CA THR A 252 15.71 -4.08 -2.82
C THR A 252 15.06 -4.37 -4.16
N THR A 253 14.14 -5.31 -4.16
CA THR A 253 13.21 -5.57 -5.29
C THR A 253 11.85 -4.96 -4.99
N THR A 254 10.84 -5.22 -5.83
CA THR A 254 9.45 -4.79 -5.63
C THR A 254 8.85 -5.17 -4.26
N ILE A 255 9.55 -5.98 -3.45
CA ILE A 255 9.06 -6.33 -2.11
C ILE A 255 8.85 -5.12 -1.19
N LEU A 256 9.61 -4.04 -1.38
CA LEU A 256 9.46 -2.80 -0.63
C LEU A 256 8.62 -1.74 -1.35
N GLU A 257 7.97 -2.04 -2.47
CA GLU A 257 7.09 -1.07 -3.15
C GLU A 257 5.82 -0.74 -2.35
N ARG A 258 5.41 -1.60 -1.40
CA ARG A 258 4.18 -1.47 -0.60
C ARG A 258 4.40 -1.86 0.86
N GLY A 259 3.44 -1.51 1.74
CA GLY A 259 3.33 -2.04 3.10
C GLY A 259 4.31 -1.50 4.14
N ILE A 260 5.21 -0.56 3.81
CA ILE A 260 6.18 0.00 4.77
C ILE A 260 6.25 1.50 4.61
N THR A 261 6.25 2.24 5.71
CA THR A 261 6.48 3.69 5.71
C THR A 261 7.86 3.99 6.28
N ILE A 262 8.69 4.66 5.47
CA ILE A 262 10.01 5.16 5.89
C ILE A 262 9.98 6.68 5.70
N PRO A 263 9.98 7.46 6.77
CA PRO A 263 9.93 8.92 6.67
C PRO A 263 11.15 9.49 5.95
N GLY A 264 10.94 10.45 5.06
CA GLY A 264 12.01 11.18 4.39
C GLY A 264 12.89 10.33 3.48
N VAL A 265 12.40 9.19 2.98
CA VAL A 265 13.16 8.32 2.07
C VAL A 265 13.16 8.88 0.66
N ASP A 266 14.31 8.79 -0.01
CA ASP A 266 14.46 8.99 -1.43
C ASP A 266 14.52 7.63 -2.15
N VAL A 267 14.26 7.63 -3.46
CA VAL A 267 14.16 6.40 -4.24
C VAL A 267 14.96 6.50 -5.53
N VAL A 268 15.63 5.41 -5.87
CA VAL A 268 16.25 5.20 -7.20
C VAL A 268 15.79 3.86 -7.73
N VAL A 269 15.45 3.80 -9.01
CA VAL A 269 15.12 2.56 -9.72
C VAL A 269 16.16 2.34 -10.80
N LEU A 270 16.89 1.25 -10.73
CA LEU A 270 17.84 0.84 -11.76
C LEU A 270 17.16 -0.12 -12.73
N GLN A 271 17.46 -0.01 -14.01
CA GLN A 271 16.86 -0.84 -15.07
C GLN A 271 15.32 -0.80 -14.98
N SER A 272 14.75 0.42 -14.91
CA SER A 272 13.30 0.63 -14.79
C SER A 272 12.49 0.14 -15.99
N ASP A 273 13.14 -0.18 -17.10
CA ASP A 273 12.61 -0.80 -18.31
C ASP A 273 12.43 -2.33 -18.20
N HIS A 274 12.92 -2.95 -17.11
CA HIS A 274 12.75 -4.38 -16.90
C HIS A 274 11.27 -4.73 -16.63
N PRO A 275 10.72 -5.82 -17.22
CA PRO A 275 9.29 -6.19 -17.11
C PRO A 275 8.74 -6.36 -15.69
N VAL A 276 9.59 -6.53 -14.69
CA VAL A 276 9.17 -6.60 -13.26
C VAL A 276 8.64 -5.26 -12.76
N PHE A 277 9.05 -4.15 -13.38
CA PHE A 277 8.59 -2.81 -13.04
C PHE A 277 7.48 -2.37 -13.99
N ASP A 278 6.26 -2.83 -13.75
CA ASP A 278 5.09 -2.31 -14.45
C ASP A 278 4.77 -0.87 -13.98
N GLU A 279 3.88 -0.20 -14.69
CA GLU A 279 3.47 1.17 -14.37
C GLU A 279 2.96 1.30 -12.93
N ALA A 280 2.16 0.32 -12.47
CA ALA A 280 1.61 0.31 -11.11
C ALA A 280 2.72 0.22 -10.05
N SER A 281 3.72 -0.65 -10.26
CA SER A 281 4.89 -0.76 -9.39
C SER A 281 5.69 0.53 -9.34
N LEU A 282 5.97 1.17 -10.48
CA LEU A 282 6.70 2.44 -10.54
C LEU A 282 5.95 3.55 -9.81
N ILE A 283 4.64 3.68 -10.00
CA ILE A 283 3.80 4.66 -9.28
C ILE A 283 3.88 4.42 -7.76
N GLN A 284 3.83 3.18 -7.30
CA GLN A 284 3.91 2.83 -5.88
C GLN A 284 5.30 3.11 -5.30
N ILE A 285 6.36 2.80 -6.05
CA ILE A 285 7.75 3.05 -5.67
C ILE A 285 8.00 4.56 -5.53
N ILE A 286 7.67 5.34 -6.55
CA ILE A 286 7.84 6.81 -6.55
C ILE A 286 6.94 7.46 -5.51
N GLY A 287 5.75 6.91 -5.32
CA GLY A 287 4.79 7.34 -4.30
C GLY A 287 5.29 7.25 -2.85
N ARG A 288 6.45 6.62 -2.60
CA ARG A 288 7.11 6.61 -1.28
C ARG A 288 7.81 7.90 -0.95
N VAL A 289 8.28 8.60 -1.98
CA VAL A 289 8.99 9.88 -1.81
C VAL A 289 8.00 10.96 -1.37
N GLY A 290 8.41 11.79 -0.41
CA GLY A 290 7.58 12.89 0.06
C GLY A 290 6.29 12.47 0.79
N ARG A 291 6.22 11.27 1.38
CA ARG A 291 5.02 10.77 2.06
C ARG A 291 4.79 11.38 3.44
N SER A 292 5.83 11.84 4.10
CA SER A 292 5.75 12.46 5.42
C SER A 292 5.52 13.97 5.31
N ARG A 293 4.71 14.53 6.23
CA ARG A 293 4.53 15.99 6.36
C ARG A 293 5.84 16.73 6.60
N ASP A 294 6.74 16.13 7.40
CA ASP A 294 8.04 16.71 7.75
C ASP A 294 9.04 16.68 6.59
N CYS A 295 8.82 15.85 5.59
CA CYS A 295 9.67 15.69 4.40
C CYS A 295 8.79 15.53 3.16
N PRO A 296 8.09 16.57 2.69
CA PRO A 296 7.12 16.48 1.59
C PRO A 296 7.76 16.39 0.21
N SER A 297 9.08 16.61 0.11
CA SER A 297 9.85 16.57 -1.14
C SER A 297 11.02 15.60 -1.04
N GLY A 298 11.49 15.13 -2.18
CA GLY A 298 12.64 14.24 -2.28
C GLY A 298 12.97 13.93 -3.72
N MET A 299 13.93 13.00 -3.92
CA MET A 299 14.35 12.52 -5.24
C MET A 299 13.67 11.19 -5.55
N GLY A 300 13.10 11.11 -6.74
CA GLY A 300 12.47 9.93 -7.30
C GLY A 300 12.92 9.67 -8.73
#